data_7d01ad804416dc89e44802b48fc9dced
#
_entry.id   7d01ad804416dc89e44802b48fc9dced
#
_cell.length_a   1.000
_cell.length_b   1.000
_cell.length_c   1.000
_cell.angle_alpha   90.00
_cell.angle_beta   90.00
_cell.angle_gamma   90.00
#
_symmetry.space_group_name_H-M   'P 1'
#
loop_
_entity.id
_entity.type
_entity.pdbx_description
1 polymer ?
#
loop_
_entity_poly.entity_id
_entity_poly.type
_entity_poly.pdbx_seq_one_letter_code
_entity_poly.pdbx_strand_id
1 'polypeptide(L)'
;MKLLEVENLTVQYPGSTNPACKVSFQVESGELLGIAGASGAGKSTAMLSLMGILPEQVQITSEKLKQHGTKAMIFQDASASLNPLVRVGKQLTETILAHQRCTGKEARERAETLLDEVGIQDPGQRMKQYPFELSGGMKQRVAIAIALACNPDLIIADEPTTALDVTVQRQILDLLKKIAEETHTAIVLVSHDLGVIASMCSRVLVMKEGRIVEEGSMEQIFYEPVHPYTKKLSDMARKLYQVPEKKRTGEVILRTQGLGRSFVKNSLFGKSRSLEGVE
;
A
#
# COMPACT_ATOMS: atom_id res chain seq x y z
N MET A 1 -3.70 16.39 16.35
CA MET A 1 -4.44 15.49 17.29
C MET A 1 -3.87 14.09 17.14
N LYS A 2 -3.59 13.38 18.26
CA LYS A 2 -3.11 12.01 18.19
C LYS A 2 -4.26 11.08 17.79
N LEU A 3 -4.12 10.37 16.68
CA LEU A 3 -5.07 9.36 16.21
C LEU A 3 -4.77 7.98 16.81
N LEU A 4 -3.51 7.67 17.01
CA LEU A 4 -3.04 6.42 17.55
C LEU A 4 -1.96 6.68 18.59
N GLU A 5 -2.07 6.07 19.76
CA GLU A 5 -1.06 6.07 20.80
C GLU A 5 -0.89 4.65 21.33
N VAL A 6 0.30 4.11 21.15
CA VAL A 6 0.67 2.72 21.43
C VAL A 6 1.83 2.70 22.40
N GLU A 7 1.65 2.09 23.57
CA GLU A 7 2.72 1.89 24.56
C GLU A 7 2.86 0.40 24.88
N ASN A 8 4.04 -0.16 24.65
CA ASN A 8 4.41 -1.55 24.93
C ASN A 8 3.45 -2.59 24.32
N LEU A 9 2.96 -2.33 23.10
CA LEU A 9 2.15 -3.31 22.37
C LEU A 9 2.99 -4.55 22.08
N THR A 10 2.59 -5.66 22.67
CA THR A 10 3.28 -6.95 22.55
C THR A 10 2.34 -7.96 21.91
N VAL A 11 2.80 -8.62 20.87
CA VAL A 11 2.07 -9.66 20.15
C VAL A 11 2.86 -10.96 20.21
N GLN A 12 2.24 -12.01 20.72
CA GLN A 12 2.88 -13.33 20.87
C GLN A 12 1.99 -14.43 20.29
N TYR A 13 2.57 -15.21 19.38
CA TYR A 13 1.90 -16.38 18.79
C TYR A 13 1.97 -17.59 19.73
N PRO A 14 0.98 -18.47 19.70
CA PRO A 14 0.98 -19.71 20.49
C PRO A 14 2.24 -20.54 20.23
N GLY A 15 2.85 -21.04 21.30
CA GLY A 15 4.07 -21.87 21.22
C GLY A 15 5.37 -21.09 20.93
N SER A 16 5.32 -19.79 20.72
CA SER A 16 6.52 -18.97 20.59
C SER A 16 7.06 -18.55 21.97
N THR A 17 8.37 -18.67 22.16
CA THR A 17 9.04 -18.19 23.38
C THR A 17 9.25 -16.67 23.37
N ASN A 18 9.35 -16.07 22.18
CA ASN A 18 9.56 -14.64 22.01
C ASN A 18 8.36 -13.96 21.36
N PRO A 19 8.06 -12.72 21.72
CA PRO A 19 7.01 -11.96 21.04
C PRO A 19 7.41 -11.68 19.58
N ALA A 20 6.41 -11.76 18.69
CA ALA A 20 6.58 -11.41 17.28
C ALA A 20 6.84 -9.89 17.10
N CYS A 21 6.27 -9.07 18.00
CA CYS A 21 6.65 -7.66 18.12
C CYS A 21 6.40 -7.13 19.54
N LYS A 22 7.21 -6.13 19.92
CA LYS A 22 7.01 -5.26 21.10
C LYS A 22 7.36 -3.84 20.70
N VAL A 23 6.35 -2.98 20.56
CA VAL A 23 6.49 -1.65 19.96
C VAL A 23 5.74 -0.58 20.74
N SER A 24 6.29 0.65 20.72
CA SER A 24 5.66 1.85 21.25
C SER A 24 5.83 2.96 20.23
N PHE A 25 4.76 3.61 19.82
CA PHE A 25 4.78 4.75 18.90
C PHE A 25 3.44 5.48 18.89
N GLN A 26 3.39 6.60 18.21
CA GLN A 26 2.17 7.39 18.05
C GLN A 26 2.01 7.82 16.60
N VAL A 27 0.77 8.13 16.19
CA VAL A 27 0.44 8.69 14.88
C VAL A 27 -0.46 9.90 15.08
N GLU A 28 -0.12 11.00 14.42
CA GLU A 28 -0.91 12.23 14.43
C GLU A 28 -1.82 12.34 13.21
N SER A 29 -2.86 13.18 13.31
CA SER A 29 -3.78 13.43 12.17
C SER A 29 -3.00 14.03 10.98
N GLY A 30 -3.23 13.50 9.78
CA GLY A 30 -2.55 13.94 8.56
C GLY A 30 -1.09 13.54 8.44
N GLU A 31 -0.58 12.74 9.38
CA GLU A 31 0.82 12.31 9.37
C GLU A 31 1.07 11.20 8.34
N LEU A 32 2.21 11.31 7.64
CA LEU A 32 2.76 10.26 6.78
C LEU A 32 3.93 9.58 7.52
N LEU A 33 3.63 8.46 8.20
CA LEU A 33 4.59 7.69 8.97
C LEU A 33 5.05 6.46 8.20
N GLY A 34 6.36 6.29 8.07
CA GLY A 34 6.97 5.09 7.50
C GLY A 34 7.34 4.05 8.57
N ILE A 35 7.12 2.78 8.29
CA ILE A 35 7.66 1.66 9.09
C ILE A 35 8.54 0.81 8.19
N ALA A 36 9.86 0.93 8.39
CA ALA A 36 10.88 0.24 7.63
C ALA A 36 11.39 -1.01 8.35
N GLY A 37 11.83 -2.02 7.60
CA GLY A 37 12.51 -3.19 8.15
C GLY A 37 12.44 -4.40 7.21
N ALA A 38 13.32 -5.35 7.38
CA ALA A 38 13.34 -6.58 6.57
C ALA A 38 12.02 -7.37 6.70
N SER A 39 11.79 -8.30 5.76
CA SER A 39 10.71 -9.28 5.90
C SER A 39 10.89 -10.08 7.19
N GLY A 40 9.80 -10.34 7.89
CA GLY A 40 9.84 -11.00 9.20
C GLY A 40 10.23 -10.10 10.40
N ALA A 41 10.45 -8.79 10.20
CA ALA A 41 10.76 -7.88 11.31
C ALA A 41 9.58 -7.59 12.27
N GLY A 42 8.39 -8.15 12.03
CA GLY A 42 7.20 -7.97 12.88
C GLY A 42 6.30 -6.81 12.46
N LYS A 43 6.58 -6.12 11.35
CA LYS A 43 5.83 -4.94 10.87
C LYS A 43 4.34 -5.24 10.66
N SER A 44 4.03 -6.18 9.77
CA SER A 44 2.65 -6.58 9.45
C SER A 44 1.92 -7.11 10.68
N THR A 45 2.61 -7.89 11.54
CA THR A 45 2.04 -8.38 12.80
C THR A 45 1.59 -7.23 13.71
N ALA A 46 2.42 -6.21 13.88
CA ALA A 46 2.07 -5.03 14.66
C ALA A 46 0.84 -4.32 14.06
N MET A 47 0.80 -4.13 12.74
CA MET A 47 -0.31 -3.46 12.05
C MET A 47 -1.61 -4.27 12.12
N LEU A 48 -1.56 -5.58 11.89
CA LEU A 48 -2.72 -6.46 11.99
C LEU A 48 -3.29 -6.50 13.42
N SER A 49 -2.43 -6.42 14.44
CA SER A 49 -2.88 -6.34 15.83
C SER A 49 -3.63 -5.04 16.12
N LEU A 50 -3.18 -3.91 15.56
CA LEU A 50 -3.87 -2.62 15.70
C LEU A 50 -5.21 -2.60 14.95
N MET A 51 -5.32 -3.36 13.87
CA MET A 51 -6.59 -3.55 13.15
C MET A 51 -7.55 -4.49 13.89
N GLY A 52 -7.06 -5.29 14.85
CA GLY A 52 -7.87 -6.27 15.57
C GLY A 52 -8.28 -7.49 14.73
N ILE A 53 -7.45 -7.85 13.73
CA ILE A 53 -7.76 -8.95 12.78
C ILE A 53 -6.79 -10.13 12.88
N LEU A 54 -5.96 -10.17 13.93
CA LEU A 54 -5.18 -11.37 14.24
C LEU A 54 -6.09 -12.50 14.77
N PRO A 55 -5.71 -13.77 14.57
CA PRO A 55 -6.45 -14.91 15.11
C PRO A 55 -6.59 -14.82 16.64
N GLU A 56 -7.71 -15.30 17.18
CA GLU A 56 -8.04 -15.24 18.63
C GLU A 56 -6.99 -15.90 19.54
N GLN A 57 -6.25 -16.89 19.01
CA GLN A 57 -5.21 -17.58 19.76
C GLN A 57 -3.94 -16.75 19.99
N VAL A 58 -3.80 -15.63 19.26
CA VAL A 58 -2.66 -14.73 19.37
C VAL A 58 -2.84 -13.83 20.61
N GLN A 59 -1.86 -13.86 21.49
CA GLN A 59 -1.91 -12.99 22.69
C GLN A 59 -1.45 -11.58 22.31
N ILE A 60 -2.31 -10.60 22.60
CA ILE A 60 -2.05 -9.18 22.38
C ILE A 60 -2.17 -8.49 23.75
N THR A 61 -1.10 -7.82 24.16
CA THR A 61 -1.08 -7.01 25.39
C THR A 61 -0.49 -5.63 25.10
N SER A 62 -0.94 -4.62 25.83
CA SER A 62 -0.39 -3.26 25.76
C SER A 62 -0.56 -2.56 27.08
N GLU A 63 0.36 -1.66 27.44
CA GLU A 63 0.20 -0.79 28.60
C GLU A 63 -0.79 0.35 28.28
N LYS A 64 -0.75 0.82 27.04
CA LYS A 64 -1.69 1.82 26.53
C LYS A 64 -1.97 1.60 25.06
N LEU A 65 -3.24 1.58 24.73
CA LEU A 65 -3.69 1.58 23.34
C LEU A 65 -4.89 2.52 23.21
N LYS A 66 -4.63 3.72 22.68
CA LYS A 66 -5.68 4.68 22.36
C LYS A 66 -5.77 4.83 20.86
N GLN A 67 -6.96 4.66 20.33
CA GLN A 67 -7.28 4.83 18.92
C GLN A 67 -8.48 5.77 18.81
N HIS A 68 -8.36 6.77 17.96
CA HIS A 68 -9.41 7.72 17.65
C HIS A 68 -9.74 7.67 16.16
N GLY A 69 -11.02 7.85 15.85
CA GLY A 69 -11.49 7.86 14.47
C GLY A 69 -11.59 6.49 13.81
N THR A 70 -11.91 6.53 12.54
CA THR A 70 -12.08 5.35 11.67
C THR A 70 -10.74 4.95 11.07
N LYS A 71 -10.48 3.65 10.99
CA LYS A 71 -9.26 3.12 10.38
C LYS A 71 -9.58 2.16 9.26
N ALA A 72 -8.73 2.15 8.24
CA ALA A 72 -8.78 1.20 7.14
C ALA A 72 -7.40 0.60 6.88
N MET A 73 -7.35 -0.56 6.22
CA MET A 73 -6.10 -1.23 5.88
C MET A 73 -6.07 -1.57 4.39
N ILE A 74 -4.93 -1.28 3.78
CA ILE A 74 -4.57 -1.73 2.43
C ILE A 74 -3.56 -2.85 2.61
N PHE A 75 -3.94 -4.07 2.20
CA PHE A 75 -3.10 -5.26 2.34
C PHE A 75 -2.07 -5.38 1.21
N GLN A 76 -1.01 -6.13 1.47
CA GLN A 76 0.07 -6.40 0.54
C GLN A 76 -0.41 -7.03 -0.78
N ASP A 77 -1.37 -7.94 -0.73
CA ASP A 77 -1.96 -8.60 -1.91
C ASP A 77 -3.39 -8.12 -2.15
N ALA A 78 -3.54 -7.16 -3.06
CA ALA A 78 -4.85 -6.69 -3.49
C ALA A 78 -5.71 -7.80 -4.13
N SER A 79 -5.09 -8.83 -4.73
CA SER A 79 -5.85 -9.93 -5.32
C SER A 79 -6.47 -10.83 -4.25
N ALA A 80 -5.78 -11.03 -3.14
CA ALA A 80 -6.32 -11.76 -1.99
C ALA A 80 -7.35 -10.96 -1.19
N SER A 81 -7.26 -9.62 -1.24
CA SER A 81 -8.18 -8.72 -0.52
C SER A 81 -9.54 -8.60 -1.20
N LEU A 82 -9.62 -8.86 -2.51
CA LEU A 82 -10.85 -8.77 -3.28
C LEU A 82 -11.49 -10.14 -3.45
N ASN A 83 -12.80 -10.24 -3.23
CA ASN A 83 -13.54 -11.46 -3.50
C ASN A 83 -13.62 -11.69 -5.02
N PRO A 84 -12.97 -12.75 -5.57
CA PRO A 84 -12.88 -12.97 -7.02
C PRO A 84 -14.25 -13.26 -7.68
N LEU A 85 -15.22 -13.70 -6.90
CA LEU A 85 -16.56 -14.10 -7.37
C LEU A 85 -17.60 -12.97 -7.28
N VAL A 86 -17.20 -11.81 -6.74
CA VAL A 86 -18.08 -10.66 -6.56
C VAL A 86 -17.57 -9.48 -7.41
N ARG A 87 -18.49 -8.84 -8.15
CA ARG A 87 -18.13 -7.69 -8.99
C ARG A 87 -17.59 -6.53 -8.16
N VAL A 88 -16.64 -5.79 -8.72
CA VAL A 88 -15.97 -4.65 -8.07
C VAL A 88 -16.98 -3.64 -7.52
N GLY A 89 -17.94 -3.21 -8.33
CA GLY A 89 -18.95 -2.25 -7.91
C GLY A 89 -19.80 -2.75 -6.74
N LYS A 90 -20.07 -4.06 -6.67
CA LYS A 90 -20.83 -4.61 -5.54
C LYS A 90 -20.02 -4.56 -4.25
N GLN A 91 -18.73 -4.93 -4.28
CA GLN A 91 -17.84 -4.89 -3.11
C GLN A 91 -17.72 -3.46 -2.56
N LEU A 92 -17.51 -2.46 -3.44
CA LEU A 92 -17.48 -1.05 -3.06
C LEU A 92 -18.79 -0.57 -2.46
N THR A 93 -19.92 -0.87 -3.13
CA THR A 93 -21.26 -0.44 -2.68
C THR A 93 -21.59 -1.05 -1.32
N GLU A 94 -21.29 -2.32 -1.09
CA GLU A 94 -21.49 -2.99 0.20
C GLU A 94 -20.65 -2.35 1.30
N THR A 95 -19.39 -2.00 1.02
CA THR A 95 -18.53 -1.29 1.99
C THR A 95 -19.09 0.09 2.32
N ILE A 96 -19.53 0.86 1.33
CA ILE A 96 -20.12 2.18 1.56
C ILE A 96 -21.37 2.06 2.44
N LEU A 97 -22.28 1.13 2.12
CA LEU A 97 -23.51 0.92 2.89
C LEU A 97 -23.24 0.44 4.33
N ALA A 98 -22.15 -0.28 4.56
CA ALA A 98 -21.76 -0.73 5.89
C ALA A 98 -21.22 0.41 6.77
N HIS A 99 -20.60 1.43 6.17
CA HIS A 99 -19.92 2.50 6.90
C HIS A 99 -20.60 3.87 6.81
N GLN A 100 -21.50 4.06 5.84
CA GLN A 100 -22.15 5.35 5.58
C GLN A 100 -23.68 5.20 5.58
N ARG A 101 -24.37 6.20 6.12
CA ARG A 101 -25.82 6.26 6.08
C ARG A 101 -26.28 6.85 4.72
N CYS A 102 -26.53 5.99 3.74
CA CYS A 102 -26.96 6.39 2.42
C CYS A 102 -27.87 5.33 1.77
N THR A 103 -28.56 5.69 0.72
CA THR A 103 -29.36 4.75 -0.10
C THR A 103 -28.46 3.93 -1.02
N GLY A 104 -28.96 2.79 -1.51
CA GLY A 104 -28.22 1.96 -2.46
C GLY A 104 -27.87 2.70 -3.77
N LYS A 105 -28.68 3.70 -4.18
CA LYS A 105 -28.39 4.54 -5.35
C LYS A 105 -27.20 5.45 -5.07
N GLU A 106 -27.23 6.18 -3.95
CA GLU A 106 -26.14 7.07 -3.52
C GLU A 106 -24.83 6.29 -3.30
N ALA A 107 -24.91 5.11 -2.69
CA ALA A 107 -23.75 4.25 -2.51
C ALA A 107 -23.13 3.83 -3.86
N ARG A 108 -23.94 3.57 -4.87
CA ARG A 108 -23.46 3.22 -6.21
C ARG A 108 -22.81 4.41 -6.91
N GLU A 109 -23.41 5.59 -6.83
CA GLU A 109 -22.83 6.83 -7.38
C GLU A 109 -21.52 7.16 -6.68
N ARG A 110 -21.45 7.04 -5.36
CA ARG A 110 -20.20 7.23 -4.60
C ARG A 110 -19.13 6.20 -4.95
N ALA A 111 -19.50 4.92 -5.16
CA ALA A 111 -18.58 3.88 -5.61
C ALA A 111 -17.95 4.20 -6.97
N GLU A 112 -18.73 4.72 -7.91
CA GLU A 112 -18.24 5.16 -9.22
C GLU A 112 -17.29 6.34 -9.09
N THR A 113 -17.63 7.33 -8.26
CA THR A 113 -16.77 8.48 -7.95
C THR A 113 -15.45 8.04 -7.31
N LEU A 114 -15.47 7.12 -6.33
CA LEU A 114 -14.26 6.60 -5.71
C LEU A 114 -13.33 5.90 -6.71
N LEU A 115 -13.87 5.15 -7.67
CA LEU A 115 -13.06 4.54 -8.73
C LEU A 115 -12.41 5.60 -9.64
N ASP A 116 -13.08 6.70 -9.90
CA ASP A 116 -12.53 7.82 -10.66
C ASP A 116 -11.43 8.54 -9.86
N GLU A 117 -11.69 8.84 -8.57
CA GLU A 117 -10.74 9.46 -7.65
C GLU A 117 -9.41 8.68 -7.55
N VAL A 118 -9.46 7.34 -7.59
CA VAL A 118 -8.25 6.50 -7.61
C VAL A 118 -7.67 6.32 -9.02
N GLY A 119 -8.20 7.00 -10.03
CA GLY A 119 -7.69 7.03 -11.40
C GLY A 119 -7.98 5.75 -12.20
N ILE A 120 -9.11 5.11 -11.97
CA ILE A 120 -9.61 4.02 -12.81
C ILE A 120 -10.42 4.59 -13.97
N GLN A 121 -9.95 4.32 -15.20
CA GLN A 121 -10.66 4.72 -16.41
C GLN A 121 -11.96 3.94 -16.60
N ASP A 122 -13.01 4.62 -17.12
CA ASP A 122 -14.35 4.07 -17.35
C ASP A 122 -14.96 3.41 -16.10
N PRO A 123 -15.11 4.13 -14.96
CA PRO A 123 -15.52 3.57 -13.67
C PRO A 123 -16.83 2.77 -13.79
N GLY A 124 -17.83 3.29 -14.51
CA GLY A 124 -19.13 2.64 -14.70
C GLY A 124 -19.05 1.28 -15.41
N GLN A 125 -18.05 1.08 -16.30
CA GLN A 125 -17.78 -0.22 -16.91
C GLN A 125 -17.02 -1.12 -15.93
N ARG A 126 -16.04 -0.59 -15.22
CA ARG A 126 -15.22 -1.35 -14.26
C ARG A 126 -16.03 -1.87 -13.07
N MET A 127 -17.03 -1.12 -12.63
CA MET A 127 -17.98 -1.59 -11.60
C MET A 127 -18.67 -2.92 -11.94
N LYS A 128 -18.82 -3.23 -13.22
CA LYS A 128 -19.47 -4.47 -13.70
C LYS A 128 -18.52 -5.66 -13.81
N GLN A 129 -17.20 -5.41 -13.74
CA GLN A 129 -16.16 -6.42 -13.88
C GLN A 129 -15.90 -7.16 -12.57
N TYR A 130 -15.33 -8.35 -12.69
CA TYR A 130 -14.79 -9.13 -11.58
C TYR A 130 -13.29 -8.80 -11.38
N PRO A 131 -12.75 -9.01 -10.18
CA PRO A 131 -11.34 -8.73 -9.92
C PRO A 131 -10.35 -9.42 -10.87
N PHE A 132 -10.63 -10.64 -11.32
CA PHE A 132 -9.75 -11.37 -12.25
C PHE A 132 -9.67 -10.74 -13.66
N GLU A 133 -10.60 -9.85 -14.02
CA GLU A 133 -10.59 -9.12 -15.29
C GLU A 133 -9.73 -7.85 -15.25
N LEU A 134 -9.20 -7.48 -14.05
CA LEU A 134 -8.42 -6.29 -13.81
C LEU A 134 -6.91 -6.60 -13.78
N SER A 135 -6.08 -5.63 -14.21
CA SER A 135 -4.63 -5.69 -14.00
C SER A 135 -4.26 -5.56 -12.51
N GLY A 136 -3.03 -5.94 -12.13
CA GLY A 136 -2.54 -5.82 -10.75
C GLY A 136 -2.67 -4.39 -10.19
N GLY A 137 -2.25 -3.39 -10.96
CA GLY A 137 -2.36 -1.98 -10.57
C GLY A 137 -3.82 -1.51 -10.44
N MET A 138 -4.73 -2.01 -11.29
CA MET A 138 -6.17 -1.71 -11.14
C MET A 138 -6.76 -2.36 -9.89
N LYS A 139 -6.40 -3.59 -9.56
CA LYS A 139 -6.82 -4.25 -8.31
C LYS A 139 -6.35 -3.46 -7.09
N GLN A 140 -5.12 -2.97 -7.11
CA GLN A 140 -4.57 -2.15 -6.03
C GLN A 140 -5.36 -0.83 -5.88
N ARG A 141 -5.70 -0.16 -6.98
CA ARG A 141 -6.54 1.04 -6.96
C ARG A 141 -7.94 0.76 -6.43
N VAL A 142 -8.53 -0.39 -6.77
CA VAL A 142 -9.82 -0.83 -6.20
C VAL A 142 -9.70 -1.08 -4.69
N ALA A 143 -8.63 -1.73 -4.22
CA ALA A 143 -8.39 -1.93 -2.79
C ALA A 143 -8.24 -0.60 -2.03
N ILE A 144 -7.57 0.39 -2.63
CA ILE A 144 -7.49 1.75 -2.09
C ILE A 144 -8.90 2.40 -2.06
N ALA A 145 -9.69 2.30 -3.13
CA ALA A 145 -11.05 2.82 -3.17
C ALA A 145 -11.94 2.20 -2.08
N ILE A 146 -11.81 0.89 -1.81
CA ILE A 146 -12.50 0.21 -0.71
C ILE A 146 -12.07 0.76 0.65
N ALA A 147 -10.79 1.01 0.86
CA ALA A 147 -10.31 1.62 2.10
C ALA A 147 -10.88 3.04 2.28
N LEU A 148 -10.92 3.84 1.21
CA LEU A 148 -11.51 5.19 1.22
C LEU A 148 -13.02 5.19 1.44
N ALA A 149 -13.72 4.15 1.03
CA ALA A 149 -15.16 4.01 1.23
C ALA A 149 -15.56 4.03 2.72
N CYS A 150 -14.61 3.73 3.63
CA CYS A 150 -14.81 3.81 5.07
C CYS A 150 -14.68 5.23 5.64
N ASN A 151 -14.33 6.24 4.84
CA ASN A 151 -13.95 7.60 5.27
C ASN A 151 -12.94 7.55 6.45
N PRO A 152 -11.75 6.95 6.25
CA PRO A 152 -10.85 6.68 7.35
C PRO A 152 -10.08 7.93 7.79
N ASP A 153 -9.89 8.09 9.12
CA ASP A 153 -8.95 9.04 9.69
C ASP A 153 -7.50 8.53 9.61
N LEU A 154 -7.34 7.19 9.58
CA LEU A 154 -6.06 6.49 9.50
C LEU A 154 -6.11 5.36 8.47
N ILE A 155 -5.17 5.36 7.53
CA ILE A 155 -4.93 4.23 6.62
C ILE A 155 -3.62 3.55 6.99
N ILE A 156 -3.66 2.24 7.19
CA ILE A 156 -2.46 1.40 7.29
C ILE A 156 -2.26 0.73 5.94
N ALA A 157 -1.17 1.09 5.25
CA ALA A 157 -0.81 0.53 3.95
C ALA A 157 0.38 -0.45 4.13
N ASP A 158 0.09 -1.74 4.15
CA ASP A 158 1.09 -2.79 4.34
C ASP A 158 1.62 -3.27 2.99
N GLU A 159 2.82 -2.82 2.65
CA GLU A 159 3.50 -3.10 1.39
C GLU A 159 2.60 -2.89 0.14
N PRO A 160 1.93 -1.74 -0.01
CA PRO A 160 0.86 -1.54 -0.99
C PRO A 160 1.33 -1.57 -2.46
N THR A 161 2.63 -1.64 -2.69
CA THR A 161 3.24 -1.62 -4.03
C THR A 161 4.03 -2.87 -4.37
N THR A 162 4.02 -3.87 -3.49
CA THR A 162 4.68 -5.16 -3.74
C THR A 162 4.06 -5.85 -4.96
N ALA A 163 4.89 -6.44 -5.81
CA ALA A 163 4.53 -7.10 -7.07
C ALA A 163 3.97 -6.17 -8.18
N LEU A 164 4.15 -4.85 -8.07
CA LEU A 164 3.85 -3.90 -9.12
C LEU A 164 5.13 -3.45 -9.84
N ASP A 165 5.01 -3.08 -11.11
CA ASP A 165 6.11 -2.44 -11.82
C ASP A 165 6.40 -1.04 -11.25
N VAL A 166 7.63 -0.54 -11.47
CA VAL A 166 8.12 0.72 -10.87
C VAL A 166 7.23 1.92 -11.22
N THR A 167 6.69 1.95 -12.42
CA THR A 167 5.82 3.05 -12.87
C THR A 167 4.50 3.06 -12.12
N VAL A 168 3.86 1.89 -12.02
CA VAL A 168 2.60 1.73 -11.28
C VAL A 168 2.81 1.92 -9.78
N GLN A 169 3.94 1.42 -9.24
CA GLN A 169 4.33 1.67 -7.84
C GLN A 169 4.34 3.16 -7.53
N ARG A 170 5.03 3.96 -8.35
CA ARG A 170 5.09 5.41 -8.17
C ARG A 170 3.70 6.05 -8.21
N GLN A 171 2.88 5.66 -9.18
CA GLN A 171 1.51 6.17 -9.29
C GLN A 171 0.64 5.86 -8.06
N ILE A 172 0.82 4.69 -7.44
CA ILE A 172 0.09 4.32 -6.21
C ILE A 172 0.58 5.15 -5.02
N LEU A 173 1.88 5.38 -4.88
CA LEU A 173 2.43 6.23 -3.81
C LEU A 173 2.00 7.69 -3.96
N ASP A 174 2.05 8.24 -5.18
CA ASP A 174 1.58 9.59 -5.48
C ASP A 174 0.08 9.73 -5.19
N LEU A 175 -0.73 8.71 -5.51
CA LEU A 175 -2.15 8.67 -5.18
C LEU A 175 -2.40 8.68 -3.66
N LEU A 176 -1.70 7.84 -2.90
CA LEU A 176 -1.83 7.81 -1.44
C LEU A 176 -1.42 9.15 -0.81
N LYS A 177 -0.34 9.76 -1.29
CA LYS A 177 0.10 11.07 -0.83
C LYS A 177 -0.95 12.15 -1.11
N LYS A 178 -1.49 12.20 -2.32
CA LYS A 178 -2.57 13.12 -2.70
C LYS A 178 -3.78 12.96 -1.79
N ILE A 179 -4.21 11.72 -1.53
CA ILE A 179 -5.33 11.43 -0.62
C ILE A 179 -5.05 12.00 0.77
N ALA A 180 -3.86 11.73 1.34
CA ALA A 180 -3.50 12.25 2.66
C ALA A 180 -3.55 13.78 2.74
N GLU A 181 -3.06 14.46 1.71
CA GLU A 181 -3.04 15.93 1.62
C GLU A 181 -4.45 16.53 1.49
N GLU A 182 -5.31 15.91 0.65
CA GLU A 182 -6.67 16.41 0.37
C GLU A 182 -7.66 16.13 1.50
N THR A 183 -7.54 14.99 2.19
CA THR A 183 -8.49 14.54 3.21
C THR A 183 -7.98 14.67 4.65
N HIS A 184 -6.71 15.07 4.85
CA HIS A 184 -6.02 15.04 6.15
C HIS A 184 -6.01 13.66 6.82
N THR A 185 -6.14 12.61 6.02
CA THR A 185 -6.02 11.22 6.49
C THR A 185 -4.58 10.91 6.84
N ALA A 186 -4.33 10.38 8.02
CA ALA A 186 -3.00 9.87 8.38
C ALA A 186 -2.72 8.55 7.63
N ILE A 187 -1.48 8.35 7.19
CA ILE A 187 -1.08 7.10 6.54
C ILE A 187 0.13 6.51 7.25
N VAL A 188 0.01 5.25 7.67
CA VAL A 188 1.13 4.42 8.09
C VAL A 188 1.54 3.53 6.92
N LEU A 189 2.67 3.86 6.29
CA LEU A 189 3.23 3.09 5.17
C LEU A 189 4.24 2.08 5.68
N VAL A 190 3.93 0.81 5.52
CA VAL A 190 4.85 -0.28 5.85
C VAL A 190 5.56 -0.74 4.59
N SER A 191 6.89 -0.80 4.63
CA SER A 191 7.69 -1.31 3.50
C SER A 191 9.01 -1.91 4.00
N HIS A 192 9.54 -2.84 3.23
CA HIS A 192 10.92 -3.30 3.38
C HIS A 192 11.91 -2.43 2.56
N ASP A 193 11.40 -1.58 1.67
CA ASP A 193 12.20 -0.65 0.86
C ASP A 193 12.18 0.76 1.47
N LEU A 194 13.33 1.18 2.00
CA LEU A 194 13.49 2.51 2.59
C LEU A 194 13.34 3.64 1.55
N GLY A 195 13.63 3.37 0.28
CA GLY A 195 13.44 4.33 -0.80
C GLY A 195 11.96 4.60 -1.10
N VAL A 196 11.12 3.58 -0.99
CA VAL A 196 9.65 3.72 -1.08
C VAL A 196 9.14 4.62 0.05
N ILE A 197 9.59 4.37 1.28
CA ILE A 197 9.24 5.21 2.44
C ILE A 197 9.74 6.65 2.26
N ALA A 198 10.97 6.82 1.78
CA ALA A 198 11.56 8.13 1.55
C ALA A 198 10.81 8.99 0.51
N SER A 199 10.12 8.37 -0.42
CA SER A 199 9.33 9.08 -1.43
C SER A 199 8.05 9.72 -0.89
N MET A 200 7.59 9.30 0.28
CA MET A 200 6.27 9.68 0.79
C MET A 200 6.27 10.16 2.25
N CYS A 201 7.06 9.51 3.12
CA CYS A 201 6.96 9.72 4.57
C CYS A 201 7.95 10.76 5.09
N SER A 202 7.53 11.54 6.09
CA SER A 202 8.39 12.54 6.76
C SER A 202 9.07 11.97 8.01
N ARG A 203 8.46 11.01 8.71
CA ARG A 203 8.98 10.32 9.89
C ARG A 203 9.00 8.82 9.66
N VAL A 204 10.01 8.15 10.22
CA VAL A 204 10.25 6.71 10.01
C VAL A 204 10.56 6.01 11.31
N LEU A 205 9.93 4.85 11.49
CA LEU A 205 10.28 3.86 12.51
C LEU A 205 11.00 2.71 11.83
N VAL A 206 12.19 2.37 12.28
CA VAL A 206 12.94 1.22 11.78
C VAL A 206 12.74 0.04 12.72
N MET A 207 12.17 -1.04 12.20
CA MET A 207 11.91 -2.27 12.97
C MET A 207 12.91 -3.36 12.65
N LYS A 208 13.39 -4.02 13.70
CA LYS A 208 14.22 -5.22 13.62
C LYS A 208 13.81 -6.19 14.73
N GLU A 209 13.62 -7.47 14.38
CA GLU A 209 13.34 -8.55 15.35
C GLU A 209 12.20 -8.19 16.32
N GLY A 210 11.11 -7.65 15.79
CA GLY A 210 9.92 -7.28 16.56
C GLY A 210 10.03 -5.98 17.39
N ARG A 211 11.10 -5.21 17.25
CA ARG A 211 11.33 -3.98 18.04
C ARG A 211 11.61 -2.79 17.13
N ILE A 212 11.21 -1.60 17.57
CA ILE A 212 11.68 -0.35 16.97
C ILE A 212 13.10 -0.12 17.48
N VAL A 213 14.07 -0.09 16.56
CA VAL A 213 15.49 0.09 16.87
C VAL A 213 15.98 1.50 16.63
N GLU A 214 15.26 2.25 15.79
CA GLU A 214 15.53 3.66 15.53
C GLU A 214 14.28 4.36 15.06
N GLU A 215 14.13 5.62 15.45
CA GLU A 215 13.05 6.52 15.04
C GLU A 215 13.64 7.89 14.74
N GLY A 216 13.18 8.54 13.70
CA GLY A 216 13.61 9.88 13.33
C GLY A 216 12.91 10.44 12.11
N SER A 217 13.30 11.66 11.72
CA SER A 217 12.89 12.21 10.42
C SER A 217 13.46 11.34 9.30
N MET A 218 12.79 11.37 8.13
CA MET A 218 13.30 10.64 6.97
C MET A 218 14.73 11.02 6.62
N GLU A 219 15.06 12.30 6.74
CA GLU A 219 16.39 12.83 6.47
C GLU A 219 17.44 12.23 7.41
N GLN A 220 17.16 12.20 8.72
CA GLN A 220 18.04 11.58 9.72
C GLN A 220 18.24 10.08 9.43
N ILE A 221 17.16 9.34 9.25
CA ILE A 221 17.22 7.88 9.00
C ILE A 221 17.95 7.57 7.69
N PHE A 222 17.82 8.42 6.67
CA PHE A 222 18.41 8.17 5.36
C PHE A 222 19.88 8.61 5.26
N TYR A 223 20.24 9.74 5.87
CA TYR A 223 21.59 10.32 5.72
C TYR A 223 22.48 10.17 6.95
N GLU A 224 21.90 10.18 8.16
CA GLU A 224 22.63 10.18 9.43
C GLU A 224 22.14 9.06 10.39
N PRO A 225 21.93 7.81 9.91
CA PRO A 225 21.44 6.74 10.76
C PRO A 225 22.45 6.42 11.88
N VAL A 226 21.94 6.20 13.08
CA VAL A 226 22.75 5.88 14.25
C VAL A 226 22.90 4.37 14.42
N HIS A 227 21.76 3.64 14.36
CA HIS A 227 21.75 2.21 14.60
C HIS A 227 22.44 1.44 13.46
N PRO A 228 23.31 0.42 13.75
CA PRO A 228 24.04 -0.32 12.71
C PRO A 228 23.13 -1.00 11.66
N TYR A 229 21.96 -1.44 12.06
CA TYR A 229 20.98 -2.03 11.14
C TYR A 229 20.40 -0.98 10.19
N THR A 230 20.05 0.20 10.70
CA THR A 230 19.55 1.32 9.89
C THR A 230 20.59 1.77 8.88
N LYS A 231 21.87 1.85 9.28
CA LYS A 231 23.00 2.15 8.37
C LYS A 231 23.02 1.20 7.19
N LYS A 232 22.90 -0.11 7.43
CA LYS A 232 22.85 -1.11 6.36
C LYS A 232 21.67 -0.90 5.42
N LEU A 233 20.46 -0.64 5.95
CA LEU A 233 19.26 -0.39 5.13
C LEU A 233 19.43 0.88 4.29
N SER A 234 19.90 1.97 4.89
CA SER A 234 20.15 3.23 4.21
C SER A 234 21.21 3.11 3.11
N ASP A 235 22.33 2.41 3.39
CA ASP A 235 23.37 2.17 2.39
C ASP A 235 22.88 1.33 1.21
N MET A 236 22.03 0.33 1.45
CA MET A 236 21.40 -0.46 0.38
C MET A 236 20.48 0.41 -0.46
N ALA A 237 19.61 1.21 0.16
CA ALA A 237 18.71 2.13 -0.55
C ALA A 237 19.51 3.11 -1.41
N ARG A 238 20.52 3.78 -0.84
CA ARG A 238 21.37 4.74 -1.58
C ARG A 238 22.06 4.11 -2.79
N LYS A 239 22.55 2.89 -2.68
CA LYS A 239 23.19 2.17 -3.81
C LYS A 239 22.22 1.86 -4.94
N LEU A 240 20.97 1.56 -4.64
CA LEU A 240 19.95 1.29 -5.66
C LEU A 240 19.61 2.56 -6.48
N TYR A 241 19.67 3.73 -5.86
CA TYR A 241 19.41 5.02 -6.53
C TYR A 241 20.64 5.64 -7.21
N GLN A 242 21.86 5.17 -6.91
CA GLN A 242 23.07 5.53 -7.64
C GLN A 242 23.20 4.61 -8.86
N VAL A 243 22.48 4.92 -9.93
CA VAL A 243 22.68 4.26 -11.23
C VAL A 243 24.04 4.71 -11.77
N PRO A 244 25.07 3.84 -11.86
CA PRO A 244 26.31 4.23 -12.51
C PRO A 244 25.98 4.52 -13.98
N GLU A 245 26.40 5.68 -14.48
CA GLU A 245 26.40 5.95 -15.93
C GLU A 245 27.28 4.92 -16.62
N LYS A 246 26.70 3.81 -17.03
CA LYS A 246 27.38 2.89 -17.94
C LYS A 246 27.46 3.57 -19.29
N LYS A 247 28.63 4.09 -19.64
CA LYS A 247 28.92 4.44 -21.04
C LYS A 247 28.63 3.21 -21.90
N ARG A 248 27.70 3.34 -22.83
CA ARG A 248 27.42 2.31 -23.82
C ARG A 248 28.65 2.17 -24.74
N THR A 249 29.51 1.20 -24.44
CA THR A 249 30.65 0.82 -25.27
C THR A 249 30.45 -0.64 -25.66
N GLY A 250 29.67 -0.89 -26.68
CA GLY A 250 29.46 -2.25 -27.15
C GLY A 250 28.84 -2.28 -28.55
N GLU A 251 29.15 -3.33 -29.29
CA GLU A 251 28.50 -3.62 -30.57
C GLU A 251 27.00 -3.83 -30.37
N VAL A 252 26.22 -3.47 -31.38
CA VAL A 252 24.78 -3.71 -31.41
C VAL A 252 24.55 -5.23 -31.51
N ILE A 253 24.13 -5.85 -30.42
CA ILE A 253 23.86 -7.29 -30.37
C ILE A 253 22.44 -7.66 -30.85
N LEU A 254 21.53 -6.68 -30.90
CA LEU A 254 20.18 -6.87 -31.44
C LEU A 254 19.70 -5.55 -32.05
N ARG A 255 19.26 -5.62 -33.31
CA ARG A 255 18.57 -4.51 -33.98
C ARG A 255 17.22 -5.02 -34.47
N THR A 256 16.15 -4.33 -34.14
CA THR A 256 14.83 -4.61 -34.69
C THR A 256 14.42 -3.48 -35.63
N GLN A 257 13.74 -3.82 -36.71
CA GLN A 257 13.20 -2.85 -37.66
C GLN A 257 11.79 -3.33 -38.04
N GLY A 258 10.78 -2.50 -37.82
CA GLY A 258 9.39 -2.83 -38.13
C GLY A 258 8.83 -3.99 -37.31
N LEU A 259 9.31 -4.21 -36.08
CA LEU A 259 8.78 -5.21 -35.17
C LEU A 259 7.38 -4.78 -34.68
N GLY A 260 6.35 -5.46 -35.15
CA GLY A 260 4.97 -5.20 -34.78
C GLY A 260 4.30 -6.48 -34.28
N ARG A 261 3.37 -6.34 -33.33
CA ARG A 261 2.49 -7.43 -32.90
C ARG A 261 1.05 -6.95 -32.86
N SER A 262 0.17 -7.66 -33.55
CA SER A 262 -1.27 -7.40 -33.51
C SER A 262 -1.96 -8.37 -32.55
N PHE A 263 -2.88 -7.87 -31.75
CA PHE A 263 -3.75 -8.67 -30.91
C PHE A 263 -5.18 -8.60 -31.45
N VAL A 264 -5.77 -9.76 -31.74
CA VAL A 264 -7.17 -9.85 -32.15
C VAL A 264 -8.03 -9.99 -30.88
N LYS A 265 -8.85 -8.99 -30.60
CA LYS A 265 -9.87 -9.08 -29.56
C LYS A 265 -11.11 -9.69 -30.21
N ASN A 266 -11.42 -10.94 -29.92
CA ASN A 266 -12.68 -11.58 -30.34
C ASN A 266 -13.84 -10.86 -29.63
N SER A 267 -14.49 -9.97 -30.35
CA SER A 267 -15.80 -9.42 -29.98
C SER A 267 -16.83 -10.04 -30.88
N LEU A 268 -17.98 -10.39 -30.36
CA LEU A 268 -19.16 -10.88 -31.12
C LEU A 268 -19.58 -9.94 -32.27
N PHE A 269 -19.01 -8.74 -32.36
CA PHE A 269 -19.26 -7.72 -33.38
C PHE A 269 -18.00 -7.18 -34.08
N GLY A 270 -16.97 -8.00 -34.19
CA GLY A 270 -15.82 -7.83 -35.10
C GLY A 270 -15.24 -6.42 -35.26
N LYS A 271 -14.45 -5.90 -34.32
CA LYS A 271 -13.47 -4.85 -34.58
C LYS A 271 -12.13 -5.23 -33.99
N SER A 272 -11.15 -5.51 -34.84
CA SER A 272 -9.74 -5.67 -34.47
C SER A 272 -9.10 -4.29 -34.29
N ARG A 273 -8.37 -4.06 -33.20
CA ARG A 273 -7.38 -2.97 -33.08
C ARG A 273 -6.00 -3.59 -33.19
N SER A 274 -5.26 -3.22 -34.23
CA SER A 274 -3.82 -3.45 -34.33
C SER A 274 -3.09 -2.35 -33.58
N LEU A 275 -2.16 -2.70 -32.72
CA LEU A 275 -1.12 -1.80 -32.23
C LEU A 275 0.05 -1.91 -33.24
N GLU A 276 0.25 -0.88 -34.06
CA GLU A 276 1.43 -0.75 -34.89
C GLU A 276 2.63 -0.35 -34.04
N GLY A 277 3.78 -0.83 -34.45
CA GLY A 277 5.03 -0.99 -33.78
C GLY A 277 5.55 0.20 -32.97
N VAL A 278 6.33 -0.16 -31.97
CA VAL A 278 7.24 0.75 -31.26
C VAL A 278 8.55 0.80 -32.09
N GLU A 279 8.87 1.97 -32.66
CA GLU A 279 10.21 2.27 -33.16
C GLU A 279 11.24 2.42 -32.03
#